data_87456aadcda21d2744c041da6ad1554a
#
_entry.id   87456aadcda21d2744c041da6ad1554a
#
_cell.length_a   1.000
_cell.length_b   1.000
_cell.length_c   1.000
_cell.angle_alpha   90.00
_cell.angle_beta   90.00
_cell.angle_gamma   90.00
#
_symmetry.space_group_name_H-M   'P 1'
#
loop_
_entity.id
_entity.type
_entity.pdbx_description
1 polymer ?
#
loop_
_entity_poly.entity_id
_entity_poly.type
_entity_poly.pdbx_seq_one_letter_code
_entity_poly.pdbx_strand_id
1 'polypeptide(L)'
;MKILIVVGIFPPDIGGPATFVPLIAKKLVENNYVVEVICLSDSLNHSDNNYEFNVHRIKRRQSLIKRWIKTVLKIISVGKRADLIFVNGLPMESYLANLLLRKKVVRKVVGDWAWERGRNLNLTNDAFDDFQNKKHSLHLEIAKFSRGWTAKKADLVITPSEHLKSVVNKWGAKSKNIKVIYNGTDLISKKNKANNKKYVNLITVGRLAPFKNIDKIILSLNQLRSTNSNLYKLIIVGDGPEKNNLKKLVSENDLTDFVTFAGQLNKDELNQHYRESDIYIQASGYEGLPHTLLEAISHNLSIVSTPIGGTNEILEDNTNGWTIDLIKGKYPDEKDIASKIKYLMENKEEDEHKKHKANLLLEEKFNKEKNFQEYIKTLENFINYE
;
A
#
# COMPACT_ATOMS: atom_id res chain seq x y z
N MET A 1 16.88 -24.84 -2.00
CA MET A 1 15.52 -24.79 -2.56
C MET A 1 15.38 -23.54 -3.41
N LYS A 2 14.58 -23.58 -4.46
CA LYS A 2 14.46 -22.50 -5.44
C LYS A 2 13.05 -21.90 -5.45
N ILE A 3 12.94 -20.59 -5.26
CA ILE A 3 11.69 -19.84 -5.25
C ILE A 3 11.64 -18.91 -6.45
N LEU A 4 10.58 -19.00 -7.24
CA LEU A 4 10.28 -18.05 -8.30
C LEU A 4 9.30 -17.00 -7.79
N ILE A 5 9.70 -15.73 -7.79
CA ILE A 5 8.83 -14.60 -7.46
C ILE A 5 8.33 -13.95 -8.74
N VAL A 6 7.01 -13.78 -8.87
CA VAL A 6 6.37 -13.14 -10.02
C VAL A 6 5.70 -11.84 -9.55
N VAL A 7 6.08 -10.72 -10.16
CA VAL A 7 5.60 -9.37 -9.76
C VAL A 7 5.31 -8.49 -10.96
N GLY A 8 4.33 -7.59 -10.82
CA GLY A 8 3.96 -6.64 -11.90
C GLY A 8 4.88 -5.44 -12.01
N ILE A 9 5.43 -4.97 -10.87
CA ILE A 9 6.34 -3.82 -10.76
C ILE A 9 7.53 -4.18 -9.87
N PHE A 10 8.72 -3.74 -10.28
CA PHE A 10 9.99 -3.96 -9.58
C PHE A 10 10.88 -2.72 -9.80
N PRO A 11 11.83 -2.38 -8.93
CA PRO A 11 12.67 -1.21 -9.15
C PRO A 11 13.25 -1.13 -10.58
N PRO A 12 13.30 0.07 -11.18
CA PRO A 12 13.10 1.40 -10.60
C PRO A 12 11.64 1.86 -10.46
N ASP A 13 10.64 0.99 -10.75
CA ASP A 13 9.24 1.34 -10.49
C ASP A 13 9.03 1.65 -8.99
N ILE A 14 8.05 2.52 -8.70
CA ILE A 14 7.67 2.90 -7.33
C ILE A 14 6.33 2.28 -6.98
N GLY A 15 6.22 1.72 -5.77
CA GLY A 15 4.98 1.14 -5.25
C GLY A 15 5.23 -0.03 -4.29
N GLY A 16 4.20 -0.44 -3.56
CA GLY A 16 4.30 -1.47 -2.52
C GLY A 16 5.01 -2.76 -2.96
N PRO A 17 4.64 -3.39 -4.09
CA PRO A 17 5.36 -4.58 -4.59
C PRO A 17 6.82 -4.30 -4.95
N ALA A 18 7.12 -3.12 -5.53
CA ALA A 18 8.50 -2.75 -5.89
C ALA A 18 9.39 -2.51 -4.66
N THR A 19 8.79 -2.15 -3.52
CA THR A 19 9.51 -2.03 -2.24
C THR A 19 9.62 -3.39 -1.54
N PHE A 20 8.54 -4.18 -1.52
CA PHE A 20 8.47 -5.43 -0.77
C PHE A 20 9.31 -6.55 -1.41
N VAL A 21 9.22 -6.73 -2.75
CA VAL A 21 9.84 -7.89 -3.43
C VAL A 21 11.36 -7.92 -3.31
N PRO A 22 12.11 -6.81 -3.51
CA PRO A 22 13.55 -6.82 -3.29
C PRO A 22 13.95 -7.23 -1.86
N LEU A 23 13.18 -6.76 -0.87
CA LEU A 23 13.45 -7.04 0.54
C LEU A 23 13.21 -8.51 0.89
N ILE A 24 12.06 -9.08 0.49
CA ILE A 24 11.78 -10.48 0.76
C ILE A 24 12.73 -11.41 -0.03
N ALA A 25 13.06 -11.05 -1.27
CA ALA A 25 14.02 -11.81 -2.09
C ALA A 25 15.40 -11.85 -1.42
N LYS A 26 15.90 -10.70 -0.93
CA LYS A 26 17.15 -10.61 -0.18
C LYS A 26 17.09 -11.49 1.09
N LYS A 27 16.02 -11.37 1.88
CA LYS A 27 15.84 -12.18 3.10
C LYS A 27 15.79 -13.68 2.81
N LEU A 28 15.18 -14.09 1.70
CA LEU A 28 15.19 -15.49 1.28
C LEU A 28 16.61 -15.96 0.89
N VAL A 29 17.40 -15.14 0.18
CA VAL A 29 18.80 -15.46 -0.13
C VAL A 29 19.64 -15.56 1.14
N GLU A 30 19.51 -14.64 2.09
CA GLU A 30 20.15 -14.68 3.40
C GLU A 30 19.81 -15.99 4.18
N ASN A 31 18.66 -16.61 3.89
CA ASN A 31 18.24 -17.91 4.45
C ASN A 31 18.52 -19.10 3.50
N ASN A 32 19.52 -18.99 2.60
CA ASN A 32 20.00 -20.03 1.71
C ASN A 32 19.01 -20.52 0.64
N TYR A 33 18.01 -19.68 0.27
CA TYR A 33 17.14 -19.97 -0.86
C TYR A 33 17.73 -19.41 -2.16
N VAL A 34 17.60 -20.14 -3.25
CA VAL A 34 17.88 -19.62 -4.59
C VAL A 34 16.64 -18.90 -5.08
N VAL A 35 16.76 -17.60 -5.35
CA VAL A 35 15.63 -16.76 -5.75
C VAL A 35 15.78 -16.30 -7.19
N GLU A 36 14.69 -16.39 -7.95
CA GLU A 36 14.56 -15.73 -9.25
C GLU A 36 13.31 -14.86 -9.28
N VAL A 37 13.42 -13.67 -9.85
CA VAL A 37 12.33 -12.70 -9.96
C VAL A 37 11.95 -12.48 -11.41
N ILE A 38 10.66 -12.54 -11.74
CA ILE A 38 10.12 -12.13 -13.05
C ILE A 38 9.27 -10.89 -12.85
N CYS A 39 9.55 -9.81 -13.60
CA CYS A 39 8.81 -8.55 -13.52
C CYS A 39 8.54 -7.93 -14.90
N LEU A 40 7.55 -7.02 -14.95
CA LEU A 40 7.38 -6.11 -16.09
C LEU A 40 8.24 -4.87 -15.88
N SER A 41 8.85 -4.37 -16.97
CA SER A 41 9.68 -3.16 -16.92
C SER A 41 9.52 -2.33 -18.19
N ASP A 42 9.63 -1.03 -18.07
CA ASP A 42 9.69 -0.12 -19.22
C ASP A 42 11.11 -0.05 -19.81
N SER A 43 12.15 -0.31 -19.00
CA SER A 43 13.54 -0.43 -19.42
C SER A 43 14.05 -1.88 -19.21
N LEU A 44 14.58 -2.48 -20.27
CA LEU A 44 15.20 -3.81 -20.22
C LEU A 44 16.70 -3.74 -19.88
N ASN A 45 17.32 -2.58 -20.03
CA ASN A 45 18.75 -2.37 -19.83
C ASN A 45 19.09 -1.87 -18.40
N HIS A 46 18.15 -2.03 -17.47
CA HIS A 46 18.41 -1.70 -16.06
C HIS A 46 19.43 -2.69 -15.49
N SER A 47 20.48 -2.17 -14.86
CA SER A 47 21.47 -3.02 -14.20
C SER A 47 20.88 -3.61 -12.92
N ASP A 48 20.84 -4.92 -12.84
CA ASP A 48 20.38 -5.67 -11.68
C ASP A 48 21.55 -6.29 -10.87
N ASN A 49 22.79 -5.85 -11.14
CA ASN A 49 24.01 -6.39 -10.51
C ASN A 49 24.08 -6.18 -8.98
N ASN A 50 23.26 -5.30 -8.45
CA ASN A 50 23.17 -5.03 -7.01
C ASN A 50 22.32 -6.07 -6.25
N TYR A 51 21.68 -7.00 -6.96
CA TYR A 51 20.89 -8.05 -6.34
C TYR A 51 21.67 -9.38 -6.33
N GLU A 52 21.61 -10.09 -5.22
CA GLU A 52 22.16 -11.44 -5.05
C GLU A 52 21.27 -12.52 -5.66
N PHE A 53 20.30 -12.14 -6.48
CA PHE A 53 19.34 -13.00 -7.15
C PHE A 53 19.10 -12.53 -8.59
N ASN A 54 18.66 -13.44 -9.45
CA ASN A 54 18.42 -13.14 -10.86
C ASN A 54 17.09 -12.42 -11.08
N VAL A 55 17.10 -11.34 -11.88
CA VAL A 55 15.91 -10.59 -12.28
C VAL A 55 15.66 -10.73 -13.78
N HIS A 56 14.49 -11.22 -14.16
CA HIS A 56 14.06 -11.39 -15.55
C HIS A 56 13.02 -10.31 -15.91
N ARG A 57 13.43 -9.31 -16.68
CA ARG A 57 12.59 -8.20 -17.10
C ARG A 57 11.87 -8.47 -18.40
N ILE A 58 10.55 -8.23 -18.42
CA ILE A 58 9.69 -8.32 -19.60
C ILE A 58 9.20 -6.92 -19.95
N LYS A 59 9.33 -6.53 -21.23
CA LYS A 59 8.89 -5.20 -21.69
C LYS A 59 7.41 -5.00 -21.39
N ARG A 60 7.07 -3.93 -20.64
CA ARG A 60 5.69 -3.58 -20.27
C ARG A 60 4.93 -2.98 -21.45
N ARG A 61 5.53 -2.02 -22.14
CA ARG A 61 4.93 -1.30 -23.28
C ARG A 61 5.04 -2.12 -24.55
N GLN A 62 4.10 -3.04 -24.74
CA GLN A 62 3.89 -3.84 -25.95
C GLN A 62 2.41 -4.28 -26.01
N SER A 63 1.96 -4.89 -27.12
CA SER A 63 0.58 -5.36 -27.23
C SER A 63 0.26 -6.33 -26.08
N LEU A 64 -0.96 -6.27 -25.56
CA LEU A 64 -1.42 -7.04 -24.38
C LEU A 64 -1.18 -8.55 -24.59
N ILE A 65 -1.57 -9.05 -25.76
CA ILE A 65 -1.44 -10.48 -26.11
C ILE A 65 0.03 -10.90 -26.12
N LYS A 66 0.89 -10.11 -26.78
CA LYS A 66 2.34 -10.40 -26.85
C LYS A 66 2.99 -10.38 -25.46
N ARG A 67 2.60 -9.44 -24.61
CA ARG A 67 3.06 -9.37 -23.22
C ARG A 67 2.64 -10.60 -22.45
N TRP A 68 1.38 -10.99 -22.53
CA TRP A 68 0.85 -12.18 -21.87
C TRP A 68 1.60 -13.44 -22.27
N ILE A 69 1.73 -13.70 -23.58
CA ILE A 69 2.44 -14.88 -24.08
C ILE A 69 3.88 -14.88 -23.58
N LYS A 70 4.62 -13.77 -23.72
CA LYS A 70 6.01 -13.69 -23.26
C LYS A 70 6.14 -13.92 -21.75
N THR A 71 5.20 -13.39 -20.96
CA THR A 71 5.20 -13.56 -19.49
C THR A 71 4.95 -15.02 -19.12
N VAL A 72 3.93 -15.65 -19.71
CA VAL A 72 3.63 -17.06 -19.46
C VAL A 72 4.80 -17.97 -19.85
N LEU A 73 5.37 -17.78 -21.06
CA LEU A 73 6.52 -18.57 -21.52
C LEU A 73 7.75 -18.37 -20.62
N LYS A 74 8.01 -17.13 -20.15
CA LYS A 74 9.12 -16.87 -19.24
C LYS A 74 8.90 -17.53 -17.88
N ILE A 75 7.68 -17.49 -17.34
CA ILE A 75 7.33 -18.17 -16.08
C ILE A 75 7.51 -19.69 -16.26
N ILE A 76 7.09 -20.28 -17.37
CA ILE A 76 7.30 -21.71 -17.65
C ILE A 76 8.79 -22.04 -17.70
N SER A 77 9.58 -21.26 -18.46
CA SER A 77 11.01 -21.50 -18.64
C SER A 77 11.78 -21.49 -17.31
N VAL A 78 11.56 -20.48 -16.48
CA VAL A 78 12.24 -20.30 -15.18
C VAL A 78 11.63 -21.22 -14.12
N GLY A 79 10.30 -21.33 -14.09
CA GLY A 79 9.54 -22.07 -13.09
C GLY A 79 9.72 -23.60 -13.15
N LYS A 80 10.17 -24.17 -14.28
CA LYS A 80 10.52 -25.60 -14.35
C LYS A 80 11.48 -26.04 -13.24
N ARG A 81 12.41 -25.16 -12.87
CA ARG A 81 13.45 -25.41 -11.85
C ARG A 81 13.07 -24.90 -10.47
N ALA A 82 11.91 -24.24 -10.32
CA ALA A 82 11.45 -23.75 -9.04
C ALA A 82 10.71 -24.83 -8.26
N ASP A 83 10.84 -24.79 -6.94
CA ASP A 83 10.07 -25.64 -6.02
C ASP A 83 8.74 -24.96 -5.66
N LEU A 84 8.74 -23.62 -5.62
CA LEU A 84 7.59 -22.77 -5.27
C LEU A 84 7.50 -21.56 -6.20
N ILE A 85 6.27 -21.14 -6.51
CA ILE A 85 5.97 -19.87 -7.18
C ILE A 85 5.31 -18.91 -6.18
N PHE A 86 6.01 -17.80 -5.87
CA PHE A 86 5.47 -16.72 -5.05
C PHE A 86 4.93 -15.58 -5.93
N VAL A 87 3.61 -15.38 -5.91
CA VAL A 87 2.91 -14.45 -6.81
C VAL A 87 2.54 -13.17 -6.06
N ASN A 88 3.23 -12.09 -6.33
CA ASN A 88 2.90 -10.73 -5.84
C ASN A 88 2.47 -9.78 -6.96
N GLY A 89 1.96 -10.32 -8.03
CA GLY A 89 1.46 -9.65 -9.24
C GLY A 89 1.32 -10.62 -10.39
N LEU A 90 0.67 -10.22 -11.48
CA LEU A 90 0.48 -11.06 -12.68
C LEU A 90 -0.15 -12.45 -12.36
N PRO A 91 -1.24 -12.49 -11.56
CA PRO A 91 -1.77 -13.75 -11.07
C PRO A 91 -2.31 -14.65 -12.20
N MET A 92 -2.92 -14.08 -13.25
CA MET A 92 -3.46 -14.88 -14.35
C MET A 92 -2.36 -15.54 -15.18
N GLU A 93 -1.30 -14.79 -15.50
CA GLU A 93 -0.13 -15.30 -16.23
C GLU A 93 0.56 -16.41 -15.42
N SER A 94 0.71 -16.19 -14.11
CA SER A 94 1.29 -17.21 -13.20
C SER A 94 0.44 -18.46 -13.15
N TYR A 95 -0.87 -18.32 -13.06
CA TYR A 95 -1.77 -19.47 -13.02
C TYR A 95 -1.76 -20.24 -14.33
N LEU A 96 -1.83 -19.55 -15.49
CA LEU A 96 -1.76 -20.20 -16.81
C LEU A 96 -0.45 -20.98 -16.99
N ALA A 97 0.67 -20.39 -16.59
CA ALA A 97 1.96 -21.10 -16.60
C ALA A 97 1.95 -22.31 -15.68
N ASN A 98 1.32 -22.20 -14.52
CA ASN A 98 1.29 -23.26 -13.52
C ASN A 98 0.40 -24.47 -13.91
N LEU A 99 -0.50 -24.33 -14.87
CA LEU A 99 -1.22 -25.47 -15.44
C LEU A 99 -0.25 -26.52 -16.01
N LEU A 100 0.89 -26.07 -16.55
CA LEU A 100 1.94 -26.96 -17.09
C LEU A 100 2.99 -27.31 -16.02
N LEU A 101 3.32 -26.37 -15.13
CA LEU A 101 4.38 -26.54 -14.14
C LEU A 101 3.95 -27.38 -12.94
N ARG A 102 2.69 -27.26 -12.53
CA ARG A 102 2.10 -27.96 -11.38
C ARG A 102 2.88 -27.75 -10.07
N LYS A 103 3.38 -26.54 -9.86
CA LYS A 103 4.12 -26.15 -8.64
C LYS A 103 3.17 -25.62 -7.57
N LYS A 104 3.59 -25.69 -6.31
CA LYS A 104 2.90 -25.00 -5.20
C LYS A 104 2.92 -23.48 -5.45
N VAL A 105 1.78 -22.81 -5.24
CA VAL A 105 1.62 -21.37 -5.47
C VAL A 105 1.23 -20.69 -4.17
N VAL A 106 2.09 -19.78 -3.73
CA VAL A 106 1.76 -18.81 -2.66
C VAL A 106 1.44 -17.47 -3.31
N ARG A 107 0.26 -16.92 -3.06
CA ARG A 107 -0.18 -15.65 -3.62
C ARG A 107 -0.30 -14.58 -2.53
N LYS A 108 0.44 -13.47 -2.67
CA LYS A 108 0.24 -12.28 -1.85
C LYS A 108 -0.85 -11.40 -2.48
N VAL A 109 -1.89 -11.08 -1.71
CA VAL A 109 -2.96 -10.17 -2.09
C VAL A 109 -2.90 -8.95 -1.18
N VAL A 110 -2.67 -7.76 -1.74
CA VAL A 110 -2.48 -6.51 -0.98
C VAL A 110 -3.62 -5.49 -1.17
N GLY A 111 -4.55 -5.77 -2.07
CA GLY A 111 -5.69 -4.91 -2.41
C GLY A 111 -6.58 -5.56 -3.47
N ASP A 112 -7.60 -4.82 -3.90
CA ASP A 112 -8.52 -5.24 -4.96
C ASP A 112 -8.25 -4.48 -6.25
N TRP A 113 -7.41 -5.04 -7.11
CA TRP A 113 -7.06 -4.42 -8.39
C TRP A 113 -8.26 -4.21 -9.32
N ALA A 114 -9.34 -5.00 -9.18
CA ALA A 114 -10.54 -4.85 -9.99
C ALA A 114 -11.30 -3.57 -9.59
N TRP A 115 -11.41 -3.32 -8.29
CA TRP A 115 -12.00 -2.08 -7.77
C TRP A 115 -11.11 -0.86 -8.09
N GLU A 116 -9.81 -0.93 -7.81
CA GLU A 116 -8.88 0.16 -8.11
C GLU A 116 -8.89 0.54 -9.60
N ARG A 117 -8.92 -0.47 -10.48
CA ARG A 117 -9.05 -0.25 -11.93
C ARG A 117 -10.38 0.42 -12.27
N GLY A 118 -11.47 -0.05 -11.67
CA GLY A 118 -12.81 0.54 -11.85
C GLY A 118 -12.85 2.02 -11.47
N ARG A 119 -12.27 2.35 -10.33
CA ARG A 119 -12.14 3.74 -9.84
C ARG A 119 -11.24 4.60 -10.72
N ASN A 120 -10.06 4.09 -11.10
CA ASN A 120 -9.09 4.82 -11.91
C ASN A 120 -9.59 5.10 -13.35
N LEU A 121 -10.46 4.26 -13.89
CA LEU A 121 -11.05 4.41 -15.22
C LEU A 121 -12.45 5.03 -15.19
N ASN A 122 -12.91 5.50 -14.04
CA ASN A 122 -14.27 6.04 -13.83
C ASN A 122 -15.40 5.09 -14.28
N LEU A 123 -15.17 3.77 -14.19
CA LEU A 123 -16.16 2.74 -14.50
C LEU A 123 -17.11 2.46 -13.32
N THR A 124 -16.76 2.90 -12.13
CA THR A 124 -17.57 2.83 -10.91
C THR A 124 -17.17 3.92 -9.93
N ASN A 125 -18.17 4.45 -9.20
CA ASN A 125 -17.97 5.36 -8.07
C ASN A 125 -18.29 4.67 -6.73
N ASP A 126 -18.61 3.37 -6.74
CA ASP A 126 -18.93 2.65 -5.52
C ASP A 126 -17.78 2.65 -4.52
N ALA A 127 -18.13 2.78 -3.24
CA ALA A 127 -17.22 2.50 -2.15
C ALA A 127 -16.75 1.04 -2.21
N PHE A 128 -15.64 0.74 -1.56
CA PHE A 128 -15.00 -0.58 -1.65
C PHE A 128 -15.96 -1.73 -1.31
N ASP A 129 -16.69 -1.64 -0.20
CA ASP A 129 -17.60 -2.70 0.24
C ASP A 129 -18.83 -2.84 -0.66
N ASP A 130 -19.37 -1.73 -1.17
CA ASP A 130 -20.48 -1.75 -2.13
C ASP A 130 -20.06 -2.47 -3.42
N PHE A 131 -18.83 -2.19 -3.90
CA PHE A 131 -18.28 -2.85 -5.09
C PHE A 131 -18.20 -4.37 -4.94
N GLN A 132 -17.89 -4.86 -3.72
CA GLN A 132 -17.84 -6.30 -3.48
C GLN A 132 -19.20 -6.98 -3.71
N ASN A 133 -20.29 -6.28 -3.40
CA ASN A 133 -21.63 -6.86 -3.31
C ASN A 133 -22.53 -6.54 -4.53
N LYS A 134 -22.17 -5.53 -5.35
CA LYS A 134 -22.95 -5.13 -6.53
C LYS A 134 -22.45 -5.79 -7.81
N LYS A 135 -23.33 -5.91 -8.80
CA LYS A 135 -22.97 -6.24 -10.19
C LYS A 135 -22.56 -4.97 -10.94
N HIS A 136 -21.59 -5.11 -11.81
CA HIS A 136 -21.02 -4.03 -12.60
C HIS A 136 -20.99 -4.38 -14.09
N SER A 137 -20.34 -3.53 -14.90
CA SER A 137 -20.12 -3.79 -16.32
C SER A 137 -19.38 -5.11 -16.54
N LEU A 138 -19.58 -5.75 -17.70
CA LEU A 138 -18.93 -7.02 -18.05
C LEU A 138 -17.42 -7.00 -17.83
N HIS A 139 -16.75 -5.89 -18.14
CA HIS A 139 -15.30 -5.73 -17.91
C HIS A 139 -14.92 -5.86 -16.44
N LEU A 140 -15.70 -5.26 -15.55
CA LEU A 140 -15.44 -5.33 -14.11
C LEU A 140 -15.80 -6.72 -13.55
N GLU A 141 -16.86 -7.35 -14.05
CA GLU A 141 -17.21 -8.71 -13.65
C GLU A 141 -16.15 -9.74 -14.08
N ILE A 142 -15.56 -9.60 -15.28
CA ILE A 142 -14.42 -10.41 -15.70
C ILE A 142 -13.22 -10.17 -14.79
N ALA A 143 -12.96 -8.93 -14.40
CA ALA A 143 -11.88 -8.59 -13.47
C ALA A 143 -12.12 -9.20 -12.08
N LYS A 144 -13.36 -9.11 -11.55
CA LYS A 144 -13.77 -9.74 -10.28
C LYS A 144 -13.63 -11.26 -10.34
N PHE A 145 -14.10 -11.88 -11.41
CA PHE A 145 -13.94 -13.32 -11.62
C PHE A 145 -12.47 -13.73 -11.62
N SER A 146 -11.64 -13.04 -12.41
CA SER A 146 -10.20 -13.33 -12.53
C SER A 146 -9.48 -13.25 -11.18
N ARG A 147 -9.74 -12.19 -10.37
CA ARG A 147 -9.11 -12.06 -9.05
C ARG A 147 -9.52 -13.17 -8.09
N GLY A 148 -10.83 -13.50 -8.08
CA GLY A 148 -11.39 -14.53 -7.21
C GLY A 148 -10.92 -15.92 -7.61
N TRP A 149 -10.98 -16.23 -8.91
CA TRP A 149 -10.55 -17.51 -9.42
C TRP A 149 -9.08 -17.81 -9.13
N THR A 150 -8.19 -16.84 -9.37
CA THR A 150 -6.76 -17.00 -9.08
C THR A 150 -6.45 -17.01 -7.57
N ALA A 151 -7.24 -16.36 -6.72
CA ALA A 151 -7.13 -16.50 -5.27
C ALA A 151 -7.58 -17.88 -4.78
N LYS A 152 -8.70 -18.38 -5.31
CA LYS A 152 -9.24 -19.72 -4.99
C LYS A 152 -8.31 -20.84 -5.38
N LYS A 153 -7.50 -20.66 -6.44
CA LYS A 153 -6.60 -21.67 -6.98
C LYS A 153 -5.18 -21.62 -6.41
N ALA A 154 -4.84 -20.58 -5.67
CA ALA A 154 -3.59 -20.56 -4.92
C ALA A 154 -3.65 -21.58 -3.76
N ASP A 155 -2.56 -22.25 -3.51
CA ASP A 155 -2.44 -23.23 -2.42
C ASP A 155 -2.39 -22.52 -1.08
N LEU A 156 -1.76 -21.33 -1.03
CA LEU A 156 -1.77 -20.41 0.11
C LEU A 156 -1.95 -18.97 -0.38
N VAL A 157 -2.82 -18.21 0.27
CA VAL A 157 -2.96 -16.76 0.09
C VAL A 157 -2.42 -16.05 1.32
N ILE A 158 -1.58 -15.03 1.12
CA ILE A 158 -1.11 -14.15 2.19
C ILE A 158 -1.75 -12.78 1.99
N THR A 159 -2.36 -12.25 3.05
CA THR A 159 -2.95 -10.91 3.10
C THR A 159 -2.27 -10.07 4.17
N PRO A 160 -2.17 -8.73 4.00
CA PRO A 160 -1.54 -7.86 4.98
C PRO A 160 -2.46 -7.48 6.15
N SER A 161 -3.72 -7.93 6.16
CA SER A 161 -4.72 -7.57 7.17
C SER A 161 -5.82 -8.62 7.29
N GLU A 162 -6.46 -8.71 8.45
CA GLU A 162 -7.63 -9.57 8.68
C GLU A 162 -8.84 -9.07 7.87
N HIS A 163 -8.96 -7.73 7.71
CA HIS A 163 -9.97 -7.16 6.82
C HIS A 163 -9.83 -7.71 5.39
N LEU A 164 -8.63 -7.64 4.81
CA LEU A 164 -8.42 -8.13 3.45
C LEU A 164 -8.54 -9.66 3.36
N LYS A 165 -8.21 -10.41 4.40
CA LYS A 165 -8.48 -11.86 4.49
C LYS A 165 -9.97 -12.14 4.38
N SER A 166 -10.81 -11.38 5.09
CA SER A 166 -12.27 -11.54 5.00
C SER A 166 -12.79 -11.27 3.57
N VAL A 167 -12.25 -10.26 2.91
CA VAL A 167 -12.58 -9.91 1.52
C VAL A 167 -12.15 -11.02 0.55
N VAL A 168 -10.94 -11.54 0.68
CA VAL A 168 -10.41 -12.63 -0.17
C VAL A 168 -11.19 -13.93 0.06
N ASN A 169 -11.64 -14.18 1.28
CA ASN A 169 -12.52 -15.31 1.58
C ASN A 169 -13.86 -15.18 0.82
N LYS A 170 -14.48 -13.99 0.80
CA LYS A 170 -15.68 -13.72 -0.01
C LYS A 170 -15.46 -13.91 -1.52
N TRP A 171 -14.21 -13.78 -2.02
CA TRP A 171 -13.89 -14.11 -3.42
C TRP A 171 -13.83 -15.61 -3.69
N GLY A 172 -14.00 -16.46 -2.67
CA GLY A 172 -14.08 -17.91 -2.73
C GLY A 172 -12.78 -18.66 -2.40
N ALA A 173 -11.74 -17.98 -1.91
CA ALA A 173 -10.59 -18.66 -1.33
C ALA A 173 -10.99 -19.28 0.03
N LYS A 174 -10.54 -20.51 0.31
CA LYS A 174 -10.86 -21.19 1.57
C LYS A 174 -10.13 -20.52 2.73
N SER A 175 -10.81 -20.24 3.83
CA SER A 175 -10.26 -19.56 5.00
C SER A 175 -8.98 -20.23 5.54
N LYS A 176 -8.93 -21.56 5.57
CA LYS A 176 -7.76 -22.34 6.00
C LYS A 176 -6.52 -22.13 5.12
N ASN A 177 -6.72 -21.65 3.88
CA ASN A 177 -5.65 -21.38 2.93
C ASN A 177 -5.32 -19.88 2.89
N ILE A 178 -5.83 -19.07 3.81
CA ILE A 178 -5.51 -17.63 3.89
C ILE A 178 -4.80 -17.36 5.19
N LYS A 179 -3.58 -16.86 5.10
CA LYS A 179 -2.78 -16.43 6.25
C LYS A 179 -2.63 -14.92 6.25
N VAL A 180 -2.78 -14.28 7.40
CA VAL A 180 -2.46 -12.87 7.58
C VAL A 180 -1.00 -12.76 8.00
N ILE A 181 -0.22 -11.98 7.26
CA ILE A 181 1.11 -11.53 7.65
C ILE A 181 1.13 -10.02 7.41
N TYR A 182 1.16 -9.26 8.47
CA TYR A 182 1.09 -7.80 8.40
C TYR A 182 2.26 -7.21 7.62
N ASN A 183 2.02 -6.07 6.98
CA ASN A 183 3.13 -5.24 6.54
C ASN A 183 3.78 -4.62 7.78
N GLY A 184 5.09 -4.42 7.73
CA GLY A 184 5.85 -3.81 8.82
C GLY A 184 6.66 -2.63 8.34
N THR A 185 7.08 -1.80 9.31
CA THR A 185 8.04 -0.71 9.07
C THR A 185 9.22 -0.81 10.02
N ASP A 186 10.30 -0.11 9.67
CA ASP A 186 11.46 0.00 10.55
C ASP A 186 11.11 0.91 11.74
N LEU A 187 11.55 0.54 12.93
CA LEU A 187 11.45 1.42 14.10
C LEU A 187 12.52 2.52 13.98
N ILE A 188 12.09 3.76 13.99
CA ILE A 188 13.01 4.90 13.88
C ILE A 188 13.21 5.50 15.27
N SER A 189 14.45 5.64 15.69
CA SER A 189 14.75 6.30 16.97
C SER A 189 14.24 7.74 16.97
N LYS A 190 13.48 8.11 18.02
CA LYS A 190 12.93 9.45 18.18
C LYS A 190 14.04 10.49 18.18
N LYS A 191 14.07 11.38 17.20
CA LYS A 191 14.88 12.61 17.26
C LYS A 191 13.97 13.72 17.81
N ASN A 192 14.50 14.47 18.79
CA ASN A 192 13.81 15.65 19.31
C ASN A 192 13.55 16.63 18.16
N LYS A 193 12.29 16.97 17.93
CA LYS A 193 11.93 18.03 16.97
C LYS A 193 12.30 19.38 17.57
N ALA A 194 12.83 20.28 16.74
CA ALA A 194 13.08 21.67 17.18
C ALA A 194 11.74 22.36 17.53
N ASN A 195 11.66 22.91 18.74
CA ASN A 195 10.43 23.46 19.30
C ASN A 195 9.97 24.83 18.73
N ASN A 196 10.75 25.44 17.82
CA ASN A 196 10.47 26.81 17.34
C ASN A 196 10.10 26.83 15.84
N LYS A 197 9.05 26.09 15.43
CA LYS A 197 8.53 26.17 14.07
C LYS A 197 7.47 27.28 13.94
N LYS A 198 7.59 28.09 12.88
CA LYS A 198 6.58 29.10 12.53
C LYS A 198 5.27 28.47 12.05
N TYR A 199 5.34 27.25 11.47
CA TYR A 199 4.21 26.56 10.86
C TYR A 199 4.05 25.17 11.44
N VAL A 200 2.80 24.70 11.48
CA VAL A 200 2.44 23.29 11.65
C VAL A 200 2.46 22.64 10.28
N ASN A 201 3.37 21.70 10.09
CA ASN A 201 3.57 21.02 8.81
C ASN A 201 2.70 19.75 8.75
N LEU A 202 1.69 19.79 7.88
CA LEU A 202 0.84 18.67 7.55
C LEU A 202 1.47 17.88 6.39
N ILE A 203 1.37 16.56 6.40
CA ILE A 203 1.85 15.71 5.31
C ILE A 203 0.82 14.66 4.95
N THR A 204 0.63 14.43 3.64
CA THR A 204 -0.06 13.26 3.11
C THR A 204 0.81 12.58 2.07
N VAL A 205 0.85 11.24 2.10
CA VAL A 205 1.74 10.44 1.25
C VAL A 205 0.97 9.33 0.57
N GLY A 206 1.07 9.25 -0.75
CA GLY A 206 0.46 8.17 -1.50
C GLY A 206 0.21 8.48 -2.96
N ARG A 207 -0.34 7.51 -3.68
CA ARG A 207 -0.74 7.71 -5.07
C ARG A 207 -1.87 8.74 -5.16
N LEU A 208 -1.76 9.73 -6.05
CA LEU A 208 -2.80 10.74 -6.26
C LEU A 208 -3.95 10.15 -7.09
N ALA A 209 -4.76 9.32 -6.45
CA ALA A 209 -5.91 8.61 -7.05
C ALA A 209 -7.22 9.08 -6.41
N PRO A 210 -8.37 8.98 -7.13
CA PRO A 210 -9.65 9.51 -6.65
C PRO A 210 -10.05 9.02 -5.25
N PHE A 211 -9.81 7.75 -4.95
CA PHE A 211 -10.19 7.15 -3.66
C PHE A 211 -9.28 7.54 -2.47
N LYS A 212 -8.21 8.29 -2.72
CA LYS A 212 -7.34 8.84 -1.66
C LYS A 212 -7.90 10.13 -1.07
N ASN A 213 -8.91 10.74 -1.71
CA ASN A 213 -9.62 11.93 -1.24
C ASN A 213 -8.68 13.07 -0.79
N ILE A 214 -7.60 13.31 -1.53
CA ILE A 214 -6.62 14.37 -1.22
C ILE A 214 -7.26 15.75 -1.39
N ASP A 215 -8.27 15.87 -2.24
CA ASP A 215 -9.13 17.04 -2.36
C ASP A 215 -9.73 17.45 -1.01
N LYS A 216 -10.20 16.49 -0.19
CA LYS A 216 -10.74 16.74 1.15
C LYS A 216 -9.68 17.25 2.12
N ILE A 217 -8.45 16.77 2.00
CA ILE A 217 -7.31 17.26 2.80
C ILE A 217 -6.98 18.72 2.40
N ILE A 218 -6.97 19.05 1.10
CA ILE A 218 -6.74 20.43 0.63
C ILE A 218 -7.86 21.36 1.11
N LEU A 219 -9.13 20.97 1.00
CA LEU A 219 -10.26 21.76 1.47
C LEU A 219 -10.24 21.94 3.00
N SER A 220 -9.81 20.93 3.76
CA SER A 220 -9.64 21.08 5.22
C SER A 220 -8.56 22.10 5.58
N LEU A 221 -7.48 22.20 4.80
CA LEU A 221 -6.46 23.23 4.99
C LEU A 221 -7.06 24.64 4.80
N ASN A 222 -7.92 24.84 3.82
CA ASN A 222 -8.60 26.11 3.62
C ASN A 222 -9.43 26.53 4.84
N GLN A 223 -10.14 25.58 5.46
CA GLN A 223 -10.90 25.83 6.69
C GLN A 223 -10.00 26.12 7.91
N LEU A 224 -8.87 25.41 8.04
CA LEU A 224 -7.90 25.67 9.10
C LEU A 224 -7.35 27.10 9.00
N ARG A 225 -7.08 27.56 7.80
CA ARG A 225 -6.53 28.90 7.52
C ARG A 225 -7.52 30.03 7.69
N SER A 226 -8.80 29.81 7.43
CA SER A 226 -9.84 30.80 7.65
C SER A 226 -9.96 31.25 9.11
N THR A 227 -9.55 30.40 10.05
CA THR A 227 -9.58 30.68 11.49
C THR A 227 -8.22 31.11 12.06
N ASN A 228 -7.11 30.74 11.43
CA ASN A 228 -5.75 31.14 11.84
C ASN A 228 -4.82 31.14 10.63
N SER A 229 -4.83 32.22 9.86
CA SER A 229 -4.41 32.29 8.45
C SER A 229 -2.98 31.85 8.12
N ASN A 230 -2.06 31.84 9.08
CA ASN A 230 -0.63 31.63 8.77
C ASN A 230 0.00 30.42 9.46
N LEU A 231 -0.78 29.56 10.12
CA LEU A 231 -0.21 28.52 10.98
C LEU A 231 0.07 27.20 10.26
N TYR A 232 -0.62 26.88 9.16
CA TYR A 232 -0.58 25.53 8.55
C TYR A 232 0.01 25.51 7.15
N LYS A 233 0.85 24.50 6.85
CA LYS A 233 1.33 24.15 5.51
C LYS A 233 1.08 22.69 5.24
N LEU A 234 0.79 22.33 3.98
CA LEU A 234 0.53 20.95 3.54
C LEU A 234 1.58 20.51 2.50
N ILE A 235 2.19 19.38 2.75
CA ILE A 235 3.06 18.70 1.80
C ILE A 235 2.33 17.46 1.27
N ILE A 236 2.17 17.39 -0.06
CA ILE A 236 1.56 16.27 -0.78
C ILE A 236 2.66 15.50 -1.49
N VAL A 237 2.95 14.29 -1.02
CA VAL A 237 3.98 13.41 -1.59
C VAL A 237 3.32 12.32 -2.43
N GLY A 238 3.78 12.17 -3.66
CA GLY A 238 3.32 11.16 -4.59
C GLY A 238 2.95 11.72 -5.96
N ASP A 239 2.51 10.84 -6.84
CA ASP A 239 2.05 11.17 -8.19
C ASP A 239 0.82 10.30 -8.55
N GLY A 240 0.06 10.73 -9.55
CA GLY A 240 -1.13 9.99 -9.96
C GLY A 240 -2.07 10.78 -10.86
N PRO A 241 -3.18 10.15 -11.30
CA PRO A 241 -4.10 10.75 -12.26
C PRO A 241 -4.76 12.06 -11.78
N GLU A 242 -4.93 12.24 -10.45
CA GLU A 242 -5.57 13.43 -9.88
C GLU A 242 -4.65 14.65 -9.74
N LYS A 243 -3.36 14.53 -10.05
CA LYS A 243 -2.37 15.61 -9.83
C LYS A 243 -2.79 16.97 -10.38
N ASN A 244 -3.28 17.01 -11.62
CA ASN A 244 -3.67 18.26 -12.25
C ASN A 244 -4.95 18.83 -11.65
N ASN A 245 -5.92 17.98 -11.31
CA ASN A 245 -7.16 18.38 -10.67
C ASN A 245 -6.87 18.96 -9.26
N LEU A 246 -5.97 18.32 -8.50
CA LEU A 246 -5.57 18.80 -7.18
C LEU A 246 -4.80 20.12 -7.22
N LYS A 247 -3.91 20.30 -8.20
CA LYS A 247 -3.23 21.59 -8.42
C LYS A 247 -4.19 22.72 -8.76
N LYS A 248 -5.18 22.44 -9.62
CA LYS A 248 -6.25 23.37 -9.94
C LYS A 248 -7.05 23.75 -8.70
N LEU A 249 -7.45 22.75 -7.89
CA LEU A 249 -8.15 22.97 -6.62
C LEU A 249 -7.37 23.88 -5.66
N VAL A 250 -6.05 23.69 -5.54
CA VAL A 250 -5.16 24.53 -4.75
C VAL A 250 -5.18 25.99 -5.22
N SER A 251 -5.09 26.19 -6.55
CA SER A 251 -5.12 27.54 -7.14
C SER A 251 -6.49 28.23 -6.97
N GLU A 252 -7.58 27.50 -7.17
CA GLU A 252 -8.95 28.01 -7.03
C GLU A 252 -9.31 28.41 -5.58
N ASN A 253 -8.55 27.92 -4.58
CA ASN A 253 -8.74 28.21 -3.16
C ASN A 253 -7.64 29.11 -2.58
N ASP A 254 -6.81 29.75 -3.39
CA ASP A 254 -5.70 30.65 -2.98
C ASP A 254 -4.71 29.99 -2.01
N LEU A 255 -4.46 28.67 -2.17
CA LEU A 255 -3.59 27.88 -1.30
C LEU A 255 -2.18 27.65 -1.86
N THR A 256 -1.81 28.31 -2.97
CA THR A 256 -0.55 28.04 -3.69
C THR A 256 0.70 28.19 -2.83
N ASP A 257 0.74 29.17 -1.92
CA ASP A 257 1.87 29.41 -1.02
C ASP A 257 1.92 28.45 0.19
N PHE A 258 0.90 27.63 0.38
CA PHE A 258 0.70 26.78 1.55
C PHE A 258 0.66 25.30 1.24
N VAL A 259 0.55 24.92 -0.04
CA VAL A 259 0.52 23.53 -0.49
C VAL A 259 1.70 23.26 -1.40
N THR A 260 2.53 22.30 -1.01
CA THR A 260 3.67 21.85 -1.81
C THR A 260 3.40 20.46 -2.36
N PHE A 261 3.49 20.30 -3.69
CA PHE A 261 3.49 18.99 -4.36
C PHE A 261 4.93 18.52 -4.51
N ALA A 262 5.40 17.65 -3.64
CA ALA A 262 6.77 17.14 -3.65
C ALA A 262 7.03 16.08 -4.77
N GLY A 263 5.96 15.57 -5.40
CA GLY A 263 6.10 14.52 -6.41
C GLY A 263 6.49 13.17 -5.80
N GLN A 264 7.07 12.31 -6.64
CA GLN A 264 7.61 11.02 -6.18
C GLN A 264 9.00 11.24 -5.56
N LEU A 265 9.20 10.75 -4.36
CA LEU A 265 10.43 10.86 -3.61
C LEU A 265 11.09 9.50 -3.43
N ASN A 266 12.42 9.47 -3.32
CA ASN A 266 13.13 8.31 -2.81
C ASN A 266 12.94 8.16 -1.28
N LYS A 267 13.41 7.05 -0.71
CA LYS A 267 13.19 6.72 0.71
C LYS A 267 13.81 7.76 1.66
N ASP A 268 14.98 8.28 1.34
CA ASP A 268 15.69 9.22 2.22
C ASP A 268 15.02 10.60 2.20
N GLU A 269 14.62 11.08 1.03
CA GLU A 269 13.84 12.31 0.85
C GLU A 269 12.48 12.21 1.57
N LEU A 270 11.77 11.09 1.43
CA LEU A 270 10.51 10.87 2.13
C LEU A 270 10.69 10.84 3.65
N ASN A 271 11.73 10.18 4.15
CA ASN A 271 12.07 10.16 5.57
C ASN A 271 12.38 11.56 6.09
N GLN A 272 13.01 12.42 5.27
CA GLN A 272 13.24 13.82 5.64
C GLN A 272 11.93 14.57 5.79
N HIS A 273 11.01 14.45 4.83
CA HIS A 273 9.70 15.09 4.91
C HIS A 273 8.88 14.61 6.10
N TYR A 274 8.90 13.33 6.43
CA TYR A 274 8.28 12.84 7.66
C TYR A 274 8.90 13.50 8.92
N ARG A 275 10.22 13.61 9.00
CA ARG A 275 10.90 14.27 10.14
C ARG A 275 10.56 15.75 10.29
N GLU A 276 10.34 16.44 9.19
CA GLU A 276 10.00 17.86 9.14
C GLU A 276 8.51 18.13 9.37
N SER A 277 7.66 17.10 9.27
CA SER A 277 6.22 17.20 9.45
C SER A 277 5.81 16.99 10.91
N ASP A 278 4.60 17.44 11.24
CA ASP A 278 4.02 17.34 12.58
C ASP A 278 2.82 16.41 12.60
N ILE A 279 1.97 16.48 11.57
CA ILE A 279 0.73 15.70 11.47
C ILE A 279 0.68 14.98 10.13
N TYR A 280 0.45 13.68 10.15
CA TYR A 280 0.15 12.88 8.97
C TYR A 280 -1.37 12.77 8.78
N ILE A 281 -1.86 13.03 7.56
CA ILE A 281 -3.28 12.96 7.23
C ILE A 281 -3.50 11.92 6.13
N GLN A 282 -4.47 11.02 6.36
CA GLN A 282 -4.91 10.03 5.39
C GLN A 282 -6.45 10.03 5.31
N ALA A 283 -7.01 10.46 4.19
CA ALA A 283 -8.45 10.52 3.96
C ALA A 283 -8.96 9.43 3.01
N SER A 284 -8.22 8.31 2.91
CA SER A 284 -8.49 7.24 1.94
C SER A 284 -9.88 6.63 2.11
N GLY A 285 -10.55 6.32 0.99
CA GLY A 285 -11.80 5.56 0.97
C GLY A 285 -11.61 4.03 1.07
N TYR A 286 -10.37 3.55 1.01
CA TYR A 286 -9.98 2.16 1.23
C TYR A 286 -8.46 2.01 1.38
N GLU A 287 -8.05 1.13 2.28
CA GLU A 287 -6.67 0.66 2.45
C GLU A 287 -6.63 -0.84 2.77
N GLY A 288 -5.73 -1.57 2.12
CA GLY A 288 -5.48 -2.97 2.46
C GLY A 288 -4.76 -3.11 3.81
N LEU A 289 -3.64 -2.43 3.96
CA LEU A 289 -2.91 -2.04 5.18
C LEU A 289 -1.90 -0.95 4.78
N PRO A 290 -2.11 0.31 5.16
CA PRO A 290 -1.34 1.44 4.63
C PRO A 290 0.08 1.50 5.21
N HIS A 291 1.10 1.27 4.37
CA HIS A 291 2.51 1.40 4.76
C HIS A 291 2.86 2.82 5.19
N THR A 292 2.33 3.82 4.50
CA THR A 292 2.63 5.23 4.77
C THR A 292 2.13 5.69 6.14
N LEU A 293 1.06 5.07 6.65
CA LEU A 293 0.58 5.30 8.01
C LEU A 293 1.55 4.68 9.04
N LEU A 294 2.04 3.46 8.79
CA LEU A 294 3.04 2.84 9.67
C LEU A 294 4.35 3.64 9.68
N GLU A 295 4.79 4.14 8.53
CA GLU A 295 5.95 5.02 8.41
C GLU A 295 5.75 6.34 9.17
N ALA A 296 4.58 6.96 9.08
CA ALA A 296 4.26 8.18 9.82
C ALA A 296 4.30 7.94 11.35
N ILE A 297 3.75 6.82 11.83
CA ILE A 297 3.82 6.41 13.24
C ILE A 297 5.29 6.23 13.65
N SER A 298 6.11 5.54 12.86
CA SER A 298 7.52 5.32 13.17
C SER A 298 8.33 6.61 13.27
N HIS A 299 7.91 7.68 12.57
CA HIS A 299 8.48 9.02 12.69
C HIS A 299 7.85 9.87 13.82
N ASN A 300 6.98 9.27 14.63
CA ASN A 300 6.31 9.92 15.76
C ASN A 300 5.45 11.14 15.35
N LEU A 301 4.76 11.05 14.19
CA LEU A 301 3.80 12.05 13.77
C LEU A 301 2.47 11.83 14.49
N SER A 302 1.74 12.91 14.72
CA SER A 302 0.32 12.84 15.07
C SER A 302 -0.47 12.30 13.88
N ILE A 303 -1.40 11.40 14.10
CA ILE A 303 -2.14 10.72 13.03
C ILE A 303 -3.59 11.20 12.97
N VAL A 304 -4.02 11.66 11.81
CA VAL A 304 -5.43 11.96 11.50
C VAL A 304 -5.81 11.11 10.29
N SER A 305 -6.69 10.11 10.46
CA SER A 305 -6.96 9.15 9.39
C SER A 305 -8.39 8.63 9.38
N THR A 306 -8.88 8.24 8.19
CA THR A 306 -10.14 7.52 8.05
C THR A 306 -10.03 6.11 8.63
N PRO A 307 -10.99 5.68 9.47
CA PRO A 307 -11.01 4.32 10.04
C PRO A 307 -11.61 3.33 9.02
N ILE A 308 -10.83 2.94 7.99
CA ILE A 308 -11.37 2.15 6.88
C ILE A 308 -10.43 1.01 6.47
N GLY A 309 -11.01 -0.14 6.17
CA GLY A 309 -10.25 -1.32 5.75
C GLY A 309 -9.19 -1.74 6.76
N GLY A 310 -7.98 -2.00 6.29
CA GLY A 310 -6.85 -2.37 7.16
C GLY A 310 -6.34 -1.23 8.06
N THR A 311 -6.78 0.01 7.85
CA THR A 311 -6.44 1.13 8.75
C THR A 311 -6.99 0.88 10.16
N ASN A 312 -8.17 0.24 10.30
CA ASN A 312 -8.77 -0.10 11.58
C ASN A 312 -7.94 -1.10 12.40
N GLU A 313 -6.99 -1.79 11.77
CA GLU A 313 -6.10 -2.72 12.48
C GLU A 313 -4.83 -2.01 13.00
N ILE A 314 -4.60 -0.78 12.55
CA ILE A 314 -3.52 0.10 13.01
C ILE A 314 -4.06 1.15 13.98
N LEU A 315 -5.22 1.75 13.66
CA LEU A 315 -5.87 2.75 14.51
C LEU A 315 -7.04 2.13 15.25
N GLU A 316 -6.88 1.95 16.55
CA GLU A 316 -7.90 1.45 17.45
C GLU A 316 -8.72 2.63 17.96
N ASP A 317 -9.90 2.83 17.38
CA ASP A 317 -10.97 3.76 17.75
C ASP A 317 -10.55 4.93 18.68
N ASN A 318 -9.91 5.95 18.12
CA ASN A 318 -9.40 7.12 18.85
C ASN A 318 -8.38 6.84 19.96
N THR A 319 -7.88 5.60 20.10
CA THR A 319 -6.96 5.21 21.17
C THR A 319 -5.51 5.60 20.86
N ASN A 320 -5.08 5.41 19.61
CA ASN A 320 -3.70 5.58 19.15
C ASN A 320 -3.56 6.48 17.91
N GLY A 321 -4.56 7.34 17.67
CA GLY A 321 -4.63 8.31 16.61
C GLY A 321 -5.98 9.02 16.63
N TRP A 322 -6.20 9.91 15.68
CA TRP A 322 -7.43 10.69 15.54
C TRP A 322 -8.19 10.20 14.31
N THR A 323 -9.36 9.62 14.53
CA THR A 323 -10.17 9.08 13.42
C THR A 323 -11.08 10.15 12.85
N ILE A 324 -11.16 10.20 11.51
CA ILE A 324 -12.03 11.07 10.73
C ILE A 324 -13.40 10.44 10.66
N ASP A 325 -14.45 11.18 11.00
CA ASP A 325 -15.83 10.73 10.84
C ASP A 325 -16.21 10.65 9.36
N LEU A 326 -16.91 9.61 9.01
CA LEU A 326 -17.27 9.35 7.62
C LEU A 326 -18.73 9.73 7.35
N ILE A 327 -18.97 10.60 6.37
CA ILE A 327 -20.32 10.92 5.88
C ILE A 327 -20.94 9.61 5.34
N LYS A 328 -22.10 9.23 5.89
CA LYS A 328 -22.80 7.96 5.56
C LYS A 328 -21.90 6.73 5.71
N GLY A 329 -20.91 6.79 6.59
CA GLY A 329 -19.95 5.70 6.82
C GLY A 329 -18.99 5.41 5.66
N LYS A 330 -18.86 6.31 4.66
CA LYS A 330 -18.11 6.01 3.42
C LYS A 330 -17.15 7.09 2.95
N TYR A 331 -17.43 8.36 3.22
CA TYR A 331 -16.66 9.48 2.66
C TYR A 331 -16.12 10.37 3.77
N PRO A 332 -14.84 10.77 3.69
CA PRO A 332 -14.28 11.72 4.65
C PRO A 332 -14.90 13.11 4.47
N ASP A 333 -15.09 13.82 5.60
CA ASP A 333 -15.54 15.21 5.61
C ASP A 333 -14.35 16.15 5.84
N GLU A 334 -14.17 17.15 4.98
CA GLU A 334 -13.13 18.16 5.14
C GLU A 334 -13.29 19.00 6.43
N LYS A 335 -14.52 19.20 6.90
CA LYS A 335 -14.80 19.91 8.15
C LYS A 335 -14.34 19.11 9.36
N ASP A 336 -14.57 17.80 9.33
CA ASP A 336 -14.15 16.94 10.41
C ASP A 336 -12.62 16.81 10.44
N ILE A 337 -11.95 16.66 9.27
CA ILE A 337 -10.48 16.69 9.19
C ILE A 337 -9.93 17.96 9.87
N ALA A 338 -10.48 19.14 9.53
CA ALA A 338 -10.06 20.40 10.12
C ALA A 338 -10.31 20.46 11.63
N SER A 339 -11.47 19.98 12.09
CA SER A 339 -11.83 19.95 13.51
C SER A 339 -10.91 19.04 14.33
N LYS A 340 -10.59 17.83 13.81
CA LYS A 340 -9.65 16.90 14.47
C LYS A 340 -8.25 17.49 14.59
N ILE A 341 -7.77 18.20 13.55
CA ILE A 341 -6.46 18.88 13.60
C ILE A 341 -6.46 19.99 14.66
N LYS A 342 -7.52 20.81 14.74
CA LYS A 342 -7.63 21.86 15.77
C LYS A 342 -7.63 21.24 17.16
N TYR A 343 -8.49 20.26 17.39
CA TYR A 343 -8.61 19.57 18.67
C TYR A 343 -7.27 18.96 19.13
N LEU A 344 -6.56 18.29 18.22
CA LEU A 344 -5.24 17.72 18.47
C LEU A 344 -4.23 18.81 18.89
N MET A 345 -4.26 19.98 18.25
CA MET A 345 -3.36 21.09 18.57
C MET A 345 -3.63 21.72 19.94
N GLU A 346 -4.88 21.67 20.39
CA GLU A 346 -5.33 22.17 21.70
C GLU A 346 -5.10 21.14 22.82
N ASN A 347 -5.06 19.81 22.48
CA ASN A 347 -4.97 18.71 23.43
C ASN A 347 -3.66 17.90 23.27
N LYS A 348 -2.52 18.57 23.36
CA LYS A 348 -1.19 17.99 23.11
C LYS A 348 -0.83 16.83 24.02
N GLU A 349 -1.25 16.82 25.28
CA GLU A 349 -0.97 15.71 26.19
C GLU A 349 -1.70 14.43 25.76
N GLU A 350 -2.96 14.55 25.34
CA GLU A 350 -3.72 13.42 24.79
C GLU A 350 -3.08 12.91 23.49
N ASP A 351 -2.62 13.81 22.63
CA ASP A 351 -1.94 13.44 21.40
C ASP A 351 -0.62 12.69 21.64
N GLU A 352 0.21 13.15 22.60
CA GLU A 352 1.43 12.44 22.99
C GLU A 352 1.13 11.05 23.55
N HIS A 353 0.05 10.89 24.32
CA HIS A 353 -0.39 9.59 24.83
C HIS A 353 -0.82 8.67 23.67
N LYS A 354 -1.57 9.17 22.68
CA LYS A 354 -1.97 8.43 21.49
C LYS A 354 -0.75 8.01 20.66
N LYS A 355 0.21 8.90 20.43
CA LYS A 355 1.46 8.58 19.73
C LYS A 355 2.27 7.49 20.44
N HIS A 356 2.32 7.53 21.78
CA HIS A 356 2.98 6.48 22.55
C HIS A 356 2.31 5.11 22.32
N LYS A 357 0.99 5.03 22.40
CA LYS A 357 0.24 3.79 22.14
C LYS A 357 0.43 3.30 20.70
N ALA A 358 0.41 4.21 19.71
CA ALA A 358 0.67 3.87 18.31
C ALA A 358 2.06 3.23 18.12
N ASN A 359 3.09 3.78 18.76
CA ASN A 359 4.44 3.23 18.70
C ASN A 359 4.54 1.85 19.38
N LEU A 360 3.88 1.63 20.51
CA LEU A 360 3.84 0.30 21.16
C LEU A 360 3.19 -0.75 20.25
N LEU A 361 2.07 -0.42 19.63
CA LEU A 361 1.39 -1.31 18.68
C LEU A 361 2.27 -1.61 17.46
N LEU A 362 3.03 -0.61 16.98
CA LEU A 362 3.96 -0.77 15.87
C LEU A 362 5.09 -1.75 16.22
N GLU A 363 5.67 -1.66 17.42
CA GLU A 363 6.71 -2.57 17.91
C GLU A 363 6.20 -4.00 18.08
N GLU A 364 4.98 -4.15 18.58
CA GLU A 364 4.36 -5.45 18.84
C GLU A 364 3.96 -6.15 17.54
N LYS A 365 3.16 -5.48 16.69
CA LYS A 365 2.41 -6.09 15.59
C LYS A 365 2.98 -5.77 14.22
N PHE A 366 3.54 -4.58 14.02
CA PHE A 366 3.97 -4.08 12.72
C PHE A 366 5.48 -3.92 12.58
N ASN A 367 6.25 -4.68 13.36
CA ASN A 367 7.69 -4.72 13.25
C ASN A 367 8.10 -5.45 11.97
N LYS A 368 8.83 -4.75 11.11
CA LYS A 368 9.23 -5.24 9.78
C LYS A 368 10.04 -6.53 9.84
N GLU A 369 11.01 -6.61 10.72
CA GLU A 369 11.89 -7.79 10.82
C GLU A 369 11.11 -9.02 11.28
N LYS A 370 10.30 -8.88 12.35
CA LYS A 370 9.42 -9.96 12.84
C LYS A 370 8.49 -10.48 11.73
N ASN A 371 7.91 -9.56 10.95
CA ASN A 371 6.98 -9.91 9.88
C ASN A 371 7.70 -10.61 8.70
N PHE A 372 8.93 -10.21 8.35
CA PHE A 372 9.71 -10.94 7.36
C PHE A 372 10.10 -12.35 7.84
N GLN A 373 10.46 -12.53 9.11
CA GLN A 373 10.70 -13.85 9.69
C GLN A 373 9.46 -14.74 9.59
N GLU A 374 8.29 -14.17 9.81
CA GLU A 374 7.03 -14.90 9.65
C GLU A 374 6.76 -15.31 8.20
N TYR A 375 7.13 -14.47 7.20
CA TYR A 375 7.09 -14.85 5.79
C TYR A 375 7.99 -16.06 5.52
N ILE A 376 9.24 -16.03 5.96
CA ILE A 376 10.21 -17.10 5.75
C ILE A 376 9.69 -18.40 6.36
N LYS A 377 9.35 -18.39 7.66
CA LYS A 377 8.79 -19.54 8.35
C LYS A 377 7.53 -20.10 7.69
N THR A 378 6.69 -19.20 7.15
CA THR A 378 5.46 -19.61 6.46
C THR A 378 5.79 -20.33 5.16
N LEU A 379 6.73 -19.82 4.37
CA LEU A 379 7.16 -20.46 3.12
C LEU A 379 7.85 -21.79 3.40
N GLU A 380 8.71 -21.87 4.40
CA GLU A 380 9.39 -23.11 4.84
C GLU A 380 8.39 -24.20 5.23
N ASN A 381 7.49 -23.87 6.15
CA ASN A 381 6.48 -24.82 6.61
C ASN A 381 5.60 -25.30 5.45
N PHE A 382 5.22 -24.36 4.55
CA PHE A 382 4.36 -24.67 3.43
C PHE A 382 5.01 -25.63 2.42
N ILE A 383 6.32 -25.62 2.31
CA ILE A 383 7.08 -26.48 1.39
C ILE A 383 7.37 -27.84 2.03
N ASN A 384 7.72 -27.84 3.33
CA ASN A 384 8.17 -29.04 4.05
C ASN A 384 7.00 -29.92 4.55
N TYR A 385 5.75 -29.39 4.54
CA TYR A 385 4.58 -30.22 4.83
C TYR A 385 4.15 -30.99 3.57
N GLU A 386 4.66 -32.18 3.41
CA GLU A 386 4.07 -33.31 2.68
C GLU A 386 3.57 -34.35 3.67
#